data_bf34aa49bf0a7a8e9f844a81278582e3
#
_entry.id   bf34aa49bf0a7a8e9f844a81278582e3
#
_cell.length_a   1.000
_cell.length_b   1.000
_cell.length_c   1.000
_cell.angle_alpha   90.00
_cell.angle_beta   90.00
_cell.angle_gamma   90.00
#
_symmetry.space_group_name_H-M   'P 1'
#
loop_
_entity.id
_entity.type
_entity.pdbx_description
1 polymer ?
#
loop_
_entity_poly.entity_id
_entity_poly.type
_entity_poly.pdbx_seq_one_letter_code
_entity_poly.pdbx_strand_id
1 'polypeptide(L)'
;MNISNLKNYLYLLRPEQWLKNIVIFFPAFFGLALDNFKNAILCTLTFISFCLISSSIYIVNDLIDLKKDRKHSSNSKRPIASGLISIQKAFVISLILVSASLFIALQLNIHVSYLISLYFVLMVIYSIKLKNI
;
A
#
# COMPACT_ATOMS: atom_id res chain seq x y z
N MET A 1 20.73 -8.78 9.35
CA MET A 1 19.26 -8.91 9.20
C MET A 1 18.97 -10.33 8.76
N ASN A 2 18.24 -11.11 9.56
CA ASN A 2 18.06 -12.55 9.33
C ASN A 2 17.07 -12.74 8.16
N ILE A 3 17.31 -13.70 7.26
CA ILE A 3 16.47 -13.97 6.06
C ILE A 3 15.00 -14.22 6.43
N SER A 4 14.74 -14.82 7.61
CA SER A 4 13.39 -15.01 8.14
C SER A 4 12.67 -13.69 8.43
N ASN A 5 13.39 -12.68 8.92
CA ASN A 5 12.81 -11.36 9.16
C ASN A 5 12.43 -10.65 7.87
N LEU A 6 13.27 -10.76 6.83
CA LEU A 6 12.97 -10.15 5.52
C LEU A 6 11.67 -10.71 4.92
N LYS A 7 11.46 -12.01 4.99
CA LYS A 7 10.20 -12.65 4.53
C LYS A 7 8.97 -12.10 5.24
N ASN A 8 9.06 -11.85 6.55
CA ASN A 8 7.94 -11.31 7.32
C ASN A 8 7.57 -9.89 6.89
N TYR A 9 8.57 -9.04 6.59
CA TYR A 9 8.34 -7.70 6.07
C TYR A 9 7.78 -7.71 4.64
N LEU A 10 8.29 -8.60 3.76
CA LEU A 10 7.72 -8.77 2.42
C LEU A 10 6.27 -9.24 2.49
N TYR A 11 5.95 -10.18 3.39
CA TYR A 11 4.57 -10.62 3.59
C TYR A 11 3.66 -9.51 4.13
N LEU A 12 4.19 -8.62 4.97
CA LEU A 12 3.48 -7.45 5.48
C LEU A 12 3.16 -6.43 4.37
N LEU A 13 4.11 -6.18 3.46
CA LEU A 13 3.98 -5.19 2.37
C LEU A 13 3.07 -5.65 1.24
N ARG A 14 2.84 -6.97 1.11
CA ARG A 14 1.99 -7.60 0.08
C ARG A 14 2.30 -7.16 -1.35
N PRO A 15 3.54 -7.35 -1.84
CA PRO A 15 3.93 -6.92 -3.20
C PRO A 15 3.09 -7.56 -4.30
N GLU A 16 2.46 -8.71 -4.05
CA GLU A 16 1.51 -9.33 -4.98
C GLU A 16 0.30 -8.44 -5.29
N GLN A 17 -0.04 -7.51 -4.40
CA GLN A 17 -1.13 -6.55 -4.62
C GLN A 17 -0.71 -5.37 -5.51
N TRP A 18 0.59 -5.16 -5.71
CA TRP A 18 1.10 -4.08 -6.57
C TRP A 18 0.77 -4.33 -8.05
N LEU A 19 0.58 -5.58 -8.46
CA LEU A 19 0.15 -5.94 -9.81
C LEU A 19 -1.13 -5.23 -10.25
N LYS A 20 -2.05 -4.96 -9.31
CA LYS A 20 -3.29 -4.22 -9.58
C LYS A 20 -3.02 -2.77 -10.00
N ASN A 21 -1.92 -2.20 -9.55
CA ASN A 21 -1.55 -0.82 -9.85
C ASN A 21 -0.94 -0.66 -11.25
N ILE A 22 -0.63 -1.76 -11.97
CA ILE A 22 -0.15 -1.72 -13.36
C ILE A 22 -1.15 -1.01 -14.29
N VAL A 23 -2.43 -1.00 -13.94
CA VAL A 23 -3.48 -0.28 -14.67
C VAL A 23 -3.16 1.22 -14.87
N ILE A 24 -2.30 1.81 -14.01
CA ILE A 24 -1.84 3.20 -14.11
C ILE A 24 -1.10 3.47 -15.45
N PHE A 25 -0.45 2.44 -16.00
CA PHE A 25 0.25 2.57 -17.28
C PHE A 25 -0.68 2.52 -18.51
N PHE A 26 -1.90 2.00 -18.38
CA PHE A 26 -2.80 1.80 -19.51
C PHE A 26 -3.14 3.10 -20.26
N PRO A 27 -3.55 4.20 -19.61
CA PRO A 27 -3.84 5.45 -20.33
C PRO A 27 -2.63 5.98 -21.07
N ALA A 28 -1.44 5.89 -20.48
CA ALA A 28 -0.21 6.34 -21.11
C ALA A 28 0.25 5.41 -22.26
N PHE A 29 0.02 4.11 -22.14
CA PHE A 29 0.30 3.13 -23.18
C PHE A 29 -0.61 3.33 -24.40
N PHE A 30 -1.93 3.38 -24.18
CA PHE A 30 -2.90 3.56 -25.27
C PHE A 30 -2.85 4.98 -25.88
N GLY A 31 -2.42 5.98 -25.11
CA GLY A 31 -2.23 7.34 -25.58
C GLY A 31 -0.89 7.57 -26.27
N LEU A 32 -0.07 6.52 -26.51
CA LEU A 32 1.28 6.61 -27.09
C LEU A 32 2.19 7.63 -26.38
N ALA A 33 1.96 7.83 -25.07
CA ALA A 33 2.68 8.81 -24.28
C ALA A 33 3.96 8.22 -23.64
N LEU A 34 4.13 6.91 -23.63
CA LEU A 34 5.28 6.23 -23.03
C LEU A 34 6.56 6.33 -23.88
N ASP A 35 6.45 6.72 -25.14
CA ASP A 35 7.60 6.98 -26.02
C ASP A 35 8.43 8.18 -25.54
N ASN A 36 7.80 9.07 -24.76
CA ASN A 36 8.50 10.16 -24.10
C ASN A 36 9.07 9.68 -22.76
N PHE A 37 10.40 9.71 -22.63
CA PHE A 37 11.13 9.30 -21.42
C PHE A 37 10.63 10.00 -20.15
N LYS A 38 10.30 11.30 -20.23
CA LYS A 38 9.74 12.05 -19.11
C LYS A 38 8.41 11.46 -18.63
N ASN A 39 7.50 11.16 -19.56
CA ASN A 39 6.21 10.57 -19.24
C ASN A 39 6.35 9.17 -18.65
N ALA A 40 7.29 8.37 -19.16
CA ALA A 40 7.57 7.05 -18.62
C ALA A 40 8.05 7.14 -17.16
N ILE A 41 8.92 8.09 -16.82
CA ILE A 41 9.36 8.36 -15.45
C ILE A 41 8.16 8.77 -14.57
N LEU A 42 7.32 9.71 -15.02
CA LEU A 42 6.16 10.18 -14.28
C LEU A 42 5.18 9.03 -13.98
N CYS A 43 4.89 8.18 -14.96
CA CYS A 43 4.05 6.98 -14.77
C CYS A 43 4.67 6.01 -13.76
N THR A 44 5.98 5.77 -13.85
CA THR A 44 6.70 4.88 -12.93
C THR A 44 6.66 5.41 -11.50
N LEU A 45 6.91 6.69 -11.28
CA LEU A 45 6.85 7.31 -9.95
C LEU A 45 5.42 7.30 -9.39
N THR A 46 4.42 7.55 -10.24
CA THR A 46 3.01 7.41 -9.85
C THR A 46 2.69 5.98 -9.42
N PHE A 47 3.13 4.99 -10.20
CA PHE A 47 2.97 3.57 -9.86
C PHE A 47 3.62 3.23 -8.51
N ILE A 48 4.86 3.67 -8.27
CA ILE A 48 5.56 3.45 -7.00
C ILE A 48 4.78 4.08 -5.85
N SER A 49 4.29 5.32 -6.02
CA SER A 49 3.49 6.00 -5.01
C SER A 49 2.21 5.23 -4.66
N PHE A 50 1.49 4.70 -5.66
CA PHE A 50 0.33 3.84 -5.42
C PHE A 50 0.67 2.50 -4.78
N CYS A 51 1.83 1.91 -5.07
CA CYS A 51 2.29 0.69 -4.40
C CYS A 51 2.55 0.92 -2.91
N LEU A 52 3.21 2.04 -2.56
CA LEU A 52 3.48 2.41 -1.18
C LEU A 52 2.20 2.65 -0.38
N ILE A 53 1.26 3.44 -0.93
CA ILE A 53 -0.01 3.70 -0.25
C ILE A 53 -0.85 2.44 -0.11
N SER A 54 -0.88 1.56 -1.12
CA SER A 54 -1.58 0.27 -1.05
C SER A 54 -1.02 -0.61 0.06
N SER A 55 0.31 -0.74 0.17
CA SER A 55 0.94 -1.49 1.26
C SER A 55 0.57 -0.93 2.62
N SER A 56 0.56 0.40 2.78
CA SER A 56 0.13 1.04 4.03
C SER A 56 -1.33 0.72 4.36
N ILE A 57 -2.24 0.77 3.38
CA ILE A 57 -3.65 0.43 3.56
C ILE A 57 -3.81 -1.00 4.07
N TYR A 58 -3.06 -1.97 3.52
CA TYR A 58 -3.11 -3.36 3.99
C TYR A 58 -2.59 -3.50 5.41
N ILE A 59 -1.54 -2.77 5.80
CA ILE A 59 -1.04 -2.76 7.18
C ILE A 59 -2.10 -2.19 8.13
N VAL A 60 -2.72 -1.07 7.79
CA VAL A 60 -3.81 -0.47 8.58
C VAL A 60 -4.98 -1.42 8.71
N ASN A 61 -5.37 -2.10 7.62
CA ASN A 61 -6.42 -3.11 7.65
C ASN A 61 -6.07 -4.29 8.57
N ASP A 62 -4.83 -4.79 8.52
CA ASP A 62 -4.39 -5.89 9.40
C ASP A 62 -4.33 -5.45 10.89
N LEU A 63 -4.05 -4.17 11.16
CA LEU A 63 -4.12 -3.61 12.52
C LEU A 63 -5.56 -3.49 13.03
N ILE A 64 -6.49 -3.06 12.19
CA ILE A 64 -7.92 -2.96 12.53
C ILE A 64 -8.51 -4.35 12.79
N ASP A 65 -8.20 -5.32 11.93
CA ASP A 65 -8.72 -6.68 12.01
C ASP A 65 -7.98 -7.58 13.01
N LEU A 66 -6.99 -7.10 13.73
CA LEU A 66 -6.06 -7.90 14.53
C LEU A 66 -6.76 -8.91 15.46
N LYS A 67 -7.81 -8.47 16.18
CA LYS A 67 -8.57 -9.34 17.11
C LYS A 67 -9.30 -10.47 16.36
N LYS A 68 -9.80 -10.19 15.16
CA LYS A 68 -10.52 -11.12 14.30
C LYS A 68 -9.53 -12.09 13.64
N ASP A 69 -8.42 -11.59 13.15
CA ASP A 69 -7.38 -12.37 12.48
C ASP A 69 -6.73 -13.40 13.43
N ARG A 70 -6.51 -13.05 14.69
CA ARG A 70 -5.99 -13.99 15.70
C ARG A 70 -6.90 -15.18 15.96
N LYS A 71 -8.20 -15.04 15.74
CA LYS A 71 -9.20 -16.11 15.93
C LYS A 71 -9.40 -16.96 14.67
N HIS A 72 -8.95 -16.48 13.51
CA HIS A 72 -9.15 -17.14 12.23
C HIS A 72 -7.98 -18.06 11.88
N SER A 73 -8.24 -19.30 11.50
CA SER A 73 -7.21 -20.34 11.28
C SER A 73 -6.14 -19.95 10.23
N SER A 74 -6.52 -19.27 9.14
CA SER A 74 -5.59 -18.85 8.09
C SER A 74 -4.95 -17.49 8.38
N ASN A 75 -5.73 -16.53 8.89
CA ASN A 75 -5.28 -15.15 9.08
C ASN A 75 -4.38 -14.99 10.32
N SER A 76 -4.46 -15.91 11.29
CA SER A 76 -3.58 -15.93 12.46
C SER A 76 -2.09 -16.06 12.11
N LYS A 77 -1.79 -16.51 10.88
CA LYS A 77 -0.41 -16.61 10.35
C LYS A 77 0.14 -15.28 9.81
N ARG A 78 -0.69 -14.22 9.70
CA ARG A 78 -0.23 -12.90 9.25
C ARG A 78 0.81 -12.34 10.22
N PRO A 79 1.82 -11.58 9.76
CA PRO A 79 2.95 -11.14 10.59
C PRO A 79 2.55 -10.37 11.86
N ILE A 80 1.48 -9.56 11.80
CA ILE A 80 0.99 -8.79 12.96
C ILE A 80 0.17 -9.69 13.88
N ALA A 81 -0.71 -10.53 13.33
CA ALA A 81 -1.58 -11.41 14.08
C ALA A 81 -0.80 -12.47 14.86
N SER A 82 0.24 -13.05 14.24
CA SER A 82 1.15 -14.04 14.82
C SER A 82 2.15 -13.44 15.82
N GLY A 83 2.29 -12.10 15.88
CA GLY A 83 3.27 -11.42 16.75
C GLY A 83 4.69 -11.35 16.20
N LEU A 84 4.95 -11.82 14.96
CA LEU A 84 6.26 -11.72 14.32
C LEU A 84 6.68 -10.27 14.08
N ILE A 85 5.71 -9.38 13.85
CA ILE A 85 5.90 -7.93 13.77
C ILE A 85 5.00 -7.28 14.83
N SER A 86 5.59 -6.47 15.72
CA SER A 86 4.82 -5.78 16.76
C SER A 86 3.89 -4.73 16.15
N ILE A 87 2.77 -4.45 16.84
CA ILE A 87 1.78 -3.44 16.45
C ILE A 87 2.44 -2.08 16.24
N GLN A 88 3.34 -1.68 17.15
CA GLN A 88 4.05 -0.41 17.06
C GLN A 88 4.92 -0.33 15.81
N LYS A 89 5.69 -1.38 15.49
CA LYS A 89 6.51 -1.43 14.27
C LYS A 89 5.64 -1.36 13.02
N ALA A 90 4.55 -2.12 12.96
CA ALA A 90 3.62 -2.09 11.84
C ALA A 90 3.03 -0.68 11.64
N PHE A 91 2.62 -0.02 12.72
CA PHE A 91 2.08 1.34 12.67
C PHE A 91 3.12 2.34 12.14
N VAL A 92 4.36 2.29 12.65
CA VAL A 92 5.46 3.17 12.18
C VAL A 92 5.76 2.92 10.70
N ILE A 93 5.83 1.66 10.25
CA ILE A 93 6.03 1.32 8.84
C ILE A 93 4.90 1.91 8.00
N SER A 94 3.66 1.76 8.42
CA SER A 94 2.50 2.33 7.72
C SER A 94 2.62 3.85 7.57
N LEU A 95 3.00 4.58 8.62
CA LEU A 95 3.22 6.02 8.56
C LEU A 95 4.34 6.41 7.58
N ILE A 96 5.45 5.68 7.60
CA ILE A 96 6.57 5.90 6.66
C ILE A 96 6.11 5.72 5.23
N LEU A 97 5.34 4.66 4.94
CA LEU A 97 4.82 4.38 3.59
C LEU A 97 3.85 5.46 3.11
N VAL A 98 2.94 5.93 3.96
CA VAL A 98 2.02 7.05 3.64
C VAL A 98 2.82 8.31 3.34
N SER A 99 3.76 8.66 4.22
CA SER A 99 4.58 9.87 4.06
C SER A 99 5.41 9.83 2.78
N ALA A 100 6.06 8.69 2.49
CA ALA A 100 6.84 8.51 1.27
C ALA A 100 5.96 8.58 0.01
N SER A 101 4.79 7.93 0.02
CA SER A 101 3.82 7.99 -1.08
C SER A 101 3.37 9.42 -1.36
N LEU A 102 2.95 10.15 -0.34
CA LEU A 102 2.49 11.54 -0.48
C LEU A 102 3.63 12.47 -0.91
N PHE A 103 4.83 12.26 -0.38
CA PHE A 103 6.00 13.05 -0.79
C PHE A 103 6.28 12.90 -2.30
N ILE A 104 6.30 11.66 -2.81
CA ILE A 104 6.47 11.41 -4.24
C ILE A 104 5.32 12.06 -5.03
N ALA A 105 4.08 11.87 -4.61
CA ALA A 105 2.91 12.41 -5.30
C ALA A 105 2.92 13.94 -5.38
N LEU A 106 3.33 14.64 -4.33
CA LEU A 106 3.46 16.11 -4.31
C LEU A 106 4.53 16.61 -5.28
N GLN A 107 5.62 15.86 -5.47
CA GLN A 107 6.66 16.22 -6.45
C GLN A 107 6.19 16.02 -7.90
N LEU A 108 5.21 15.14 -8.11
CA LEU A 108 4.65 14.88 -9.43
C LEU A 108 3.60 15.93 -9.81
N ASN A 109 2.53 15.99 -9.06
CA ASN A 109 1.42 16.92 -9.28
C ASN A 109 0.49 16.94 -8.06
N ILE A 110 -0.04 18.12 -7.73
CA ILE A 110 -0.99 18.27 -6.62
C ILE A 110 -2.25 17.42 -6.80
N HIS A 111 -2.74 17.24 -8.03
CA HIS A 111 -3.90 16.39 -8.31
C HIS A 111 -3.63 14.91 -8.00
N VAL A 112 -2.41 14.42 -8.26
CA VAL A 112 -2.01 13.04 -7.91
C VAL A 112 -2.02 12.87 -6.38
N SER A 113 -1.53 13.86 -5.64
CA SER A 113 -1.56 13.80 -4.17
C SER A 113 -2.97 13.82 -3.60
N TYR A 114 -3.90 14.57 -4.19
CA TYR A 114 -5.32 14.53 -3.81
C TYR A 114 -5.95 13.17 -4.07
N LEU A 115 -5.69 12.58 -5.25
CA LEU A 115 -6.21 11.24 -5.59
C LEU A 115 -5.70 10.16 -4.63
N ILE A 116 -4.41 10.18 -4.30
CA ILE A 116 -3.81 9.23 -3.36
C ILE A 116 -4.36 9.42 -1.95
N SER A 117 -4.53 10.68 -1.50
CA SER A 117 -5.12 10.98 -0.20
C SER A 117 -6.57 10.51 -0.12
N LEU A 118 -7.36 10.78 -1.16
CA LEU A 118 -8.76 10.34 -1.25
C LEU A 118 -8.84 8.81 -1.24
N TYR A 119 -8.00 8.14 -2.03
CA TYR A 119 -7.93 6.68 -2.07
C TYR A 119 -7.62 6.10 -0.69
N PHE A 120 -6.61 6.65 0.01
CA PHE A 120 -6.27 6.23 1.36
C PHE A 120 -7.44 6.36 2.33
N VAL A 121 -8.07 7.54 2.37
CA VAL A 121 -9.21 7.82 3.26
C VAL A 121 -10.38 6.88 2.99
N LEU A 122 -10.76 6.71 1.71
CA LEU A 122 -11.85 5.81 1.32
C LEU A 122 -11.58 4.36 1.73
N MET A 123 -10.35 3.87 1.54
CA MET A 123 -9.98 2.50 1.90
C MET A 123 -9.93 2.27 3.40
N VAL A 124 -9.51 3.28 4.18
CA VAL A 124 -9.55 3.22 5.66
C VAL A 124 -11.01 3.21 6.15
N ILE A 125 -11.87 4.07 5.61
CA ILE A 125 -13.30 4.09 5.94
C ILE A 125 -13.95 2.74 5.59
N TYR A 126 -13.64 2.18 4.42
CA TYR A 126 -14.09 0.85 4.02
C TYR A 126 -13.69 -0.21 5.03
N SER A 127 -12.42 -0.20 5.47
CA SER A 127 -11.90 -1.19 6.42
C SER A 127 -12.57 -1.10 7.80
N ILE A 128 -12.97 0.11 8.23
CA ILE A 128 -13.58 0.33 9.54
C ILE A 128 -15.09 0.05 9.52
N LYS A 129 -15.82 0.53 8.51
CA LYS A 129 -17.30 0.56 8.52
C LYS A 129 -17.95 -0.43 7.56
N LEU A 130 -17.50 -0.49 6.31
CA LEU A 130 -18.23 -1.19 5.25
C LEU A 130 -17.94 -2.69 5.19
N LYS A 131 -16.81 -3.13 5.71
CA LYS A 131 -16.43 -4.54 5.72
C LYS A 131 -17.27 -5.40 6.67
N ASN A 132 -17.97 -4.78 7.62
CA ASN A 132 -18.77 -5.46 8.65
C ASN A 132 -20.29 -5.38 8.38
N ILE A 133 -20.72 -4.86 7.22
CA ILE A 133 -22.07 -4.88 6.70
C ILE A 133 -22.22 -6.02 5.71
#